data_28701a43dad9abbdae434a371867bb79
#
_entry.id   28701a43dad9abbdae434a371867bb79
#
_cell.length_a   1.000
_cell.length_b   1.000
_cell.length_c   1.000
_cell.angle_alpha   90.00
_cell.angle_beta   90.00
_cell.angle_gamma   90.00
#
_symmetry.space_group_name_H-M   'P 1'
#
loop_
_entity.id
_entity.type
_entity.pdbx_description
1 polymer ?
#
loop_
_entity_poly.entity_id
_entity_poly.type
_entity_poly.pdbx_seq_one_letter_code
_entity_poly.pdbx_strand_id
1 'polypeptide(L)'
;SIETLKNYKPSTITKIFSEEGEVIGDFFYEKREVVSLDRIPNYLIQAFVAGEDARFFQHKGLDYLAILRALFRNIFSGKIVQGGSTITQQVVKSLLLSPEKSFTRKIREAILAYKIEKYLTKEEILFLYLNQIYLGHGAYGVAMAAENYFGKTLEELNIAESALLAGLPQAPSKYSPYHNPQQAKKRQVYILNRMVEEGFISPNEAIKAAQTPYLIRIKEKSSIEKAPHFVEYIRRYLEEKYGKESLYKKGLQVFTTVDLHYQKTAQEALESGLKEVEKRQKYSSGDMPLNLEGALICFDIETGYVKALVGGRDYKKSQFNRTIQARRQTGSAFKPIIYASALDKGYTPASIIVDAPIVFEWGDKKWKPKNFEGKFSGPTTLRNALTRSINVVTVKIA
;
A
#
# COMPACT_ATOMS: atom_id res chain seq x y z
N SER A 1 -25.96 -13.39 -3.09
CA SER A 1 -27.32 -13.13 -3.57
C SER A 1 -27.28 -11.98 -4.56
N ILE A 2 -28.15 -11.97 -5.60
CA ILE A 2 -28.22 -10.85 -6.57
C ILE A 2 -28.68 -9.57 -5.87
N GLU A 3 -29.54 -9.68 -4.87
CA GLU A 3 -30.01 -8.54 -4.05
C GLU A 3 -28.87 -7.81 -3.33
N THR A 4 -27.80 -8.51 -2.96
CA THR A 4 -26.64 -7.88 -2.34
C THR A 4 -25.86 -6.97 -3.30
N LEU A 5 -26.07 -7.09 -4.61
CA LEU A 5 -25.42 -6.23 -5.61
C LEU A 5 -25.99 -4.80 -5.65
N LYS A 6 -27.27 -4.60 -5.30
CA LYS A 6 -27.86 -3.26 -5.16
C LYS A 6 -27.15 -2.42 -4.09
N ASN A 7 -26.68 -3.10 -3.04
CA ASN A 7 -25.97 -2.49 -1.93
C ASN A 7 -24.46 -2.79 -1.97
N TYR A 8 -23.98 -3.29 -3.12
CA TYR A 8 -22.58 -3.62 -3.27
C TYR A 8 -21.71 -2.36 -3.22
N LYS A 9 -20.90 -2.27 -2.17
CA LYS A 9 -19.84 -1.25 -2.06
C LYS A 9 -18.54 -1.91 -2.46
N PRO A 10 -17.93 -1.50 -3.57
CA PRO A 10 -16.60 -1.98 -3.94
C PRO A 10 -15.61 -1.74 -2.81
N SER A 11 -14.62 -2.64 -2.67
CA SER A 11 -13.52 -2.44 -1.73
C SER A 11 -12.80 -1.14 -2.04
N THR A 12 -12.59 -0.32 -1.03
CA THR A 12 -11.92 0.97 -1.17
C THR A 12 -10.54 0.93 -0.53
N ILE A 13 -9.67 1.84 -0.95
CA ILE A 13 -8.28 1.92 -0.47
C ILE A 13 -8.27 2.57 0.90
N THR A 14 -7.66 1.93 1.90
CA THR A 14 -7.28 2.61 3.14
C THR A 14 -6.03 3.43 2.90
N LYS A 15 -6.07 4.73 3.21
CA LYS A 15 -4.95 5.66 3.06
C LYS A 15 -4.40 6.06 4.42
N ILE A 16 -3.08 6.06 4.55
CA ILE A 16 -2.36 6.53 5.73
C ILE A 16 -1.74 7.88 5.39
N PHE A 17 -2.00 8.87 6.22
CA PHE A 17 -1.52 10.23 6.03
C PHE A 17 -0.47 10.60 7.09
N SER A 18 0.54 11.37 6.68
CA SER A 18 1.45 12.05 7.59
C SER A 18 0.73 13.18 8.35
N GLU A 19 1.43 13.85 9.25
CA GLU A 19 0.90 15.01 9.97
C GLU A 19 0.54 16.16 9.00
N GLU A 20 1.30 16.33 7.92
CA GLU A 20 1.07 17.34 6.88
C GLU A 20 -0.05 16.95 5.89
N GLY A 21 -0.65 15.77 6.05
CA GLY A 21 -1.70 15.27 5.16
C GLY A 21 -1.19 14.61 3.87
N GLU A 22 0.12 14.34 3.76
CA GLU A 22 0.64 13.57 2.63
C GLU A 22 0.38 12.08 2.79
N VAL A 23 0.04 11.38 1.69
CA VAL A 23 -0.13 9.92 1.70
C VAL A 23 1.23 9.24 1.85
N ILE A 24 1.39 8.50 2.95
CA ILE A 24 2.62 7.74 3.27
C ILE A 24 2.45 6.22 3.16
N GLY A 25 1.21 5.76 3.00
CA GLY A 25 0.89 4.34 2.80
C GLY A 25 -0.53 4.14 2.33
N ASP A 26 -0.74 3.03 1.65
CA ASP A 26 -2.06 2.60 1.20
C ASP A 26 -2.22 1.09 1.41
N PHE A 27 -3.41 0.65 1.87
CA PHE A 27 -3.73 -0.75 2.10
C PHE A 27 -5.00 -1.14 1.37
N PHE A 28 -4.91 -2.20 0.58
CA PHE A 28 -6.00 -2.70 -0.26
C PHE A 28 -5.78 -4.17 -0.59
N TYR A 29 -6.86 -4.91 -0.80
CA TYR A 29 -6.78 -6.21 -1.49
C TYR A 29 -6.62 -6.01 -2.99
N GLU A 30 -7.38 -5.03 -3.51
CA GLU A 30 -7.36 -4.62 -4.91
C GLU A 30 -7.32 -3.10 -4.93
N LYS A 31 -6.32 -2.50 -5.56
CA LYS A 31 -6.22 -1.03 -5.64
C LYS A 31 -7.36 -0.50 -6.51
N ARG A 32 -8.32 0.16 -5.86
CA ARG A 32 -9.56 0.61 -6.48
C ARG A 32 -10.03 1.92 -5.88
N GLU A 33 -10.39 2.84 -6.75
CA GLU A 33 -11.13 4.06 -6.43
C GLU A 33 -12.50 3.98 -7.10
N VAL A 34 -13.56 4.16 -6.30
CA VAL A 34 -14.93 4.07 -6.79
C VAL A 34 -15.39 5.44 -7.22
N VAL A 35 -15.86 5.54 -8.45
CA VAL A 35 -16.36 6.78 -9.04
C VAL A 35 -17.78 6.60 -9.55
N SER A 36 -18.61 7.62 -9.39
CA SER A 36 -19.97 7.64 -9.96
C SER A 36 -19.91 7.82 -11.49
N LEU A 37 -20.94 7.33 -12.19
CA LEU A 37 -20.95 7.35 -13.67
C LEU A 37 -20.92 8.75 -14.26
N ASP A 38 -21.52 9.73 -13.59
CA ASP A 38 -21.54 11.14 -13.99
C ASP A 38 -20.15 11.77 -14.03
N ARG A 39 -19.19 11.23 -13.27
CA ARG A 39 -17.78 11.65 -13.30
C ARG A 39 -16.97 10.93 -14.38
N ILE A 40 -17.49 9.90 -15.01
CA ILE A 40 -16.78 9.17 -16.05
C ILE A 40 -17.08 9.82 -17.42
N PRO A 41 -16.07 10.30 -18.15
CA PRO A 41 -16.29 10.91 -19.46
C PRO A 41 -17.03 9.98 -20.43
N ASN A 42 -17.99 10.53 -21.17
CA ASN A 42 -18.79 9.74 -22.11
C ASN A 42 -17.96 8.96 -23.13
N TYR A 43 -16.91 9.54 -23.67
CA TYR A 43 -16.03 8.86 -24.62
C TYR A 43 -15.27 7.68 -23.99
N LEU A 44 -15.00 7.70 -22.68
CA LEU A 44 -14.43 6.54 -21.98
C LEU A 44 -15.47 5.40 -21.88
N ILE A 45 -16.70 5.71 -21.47
CA ILE A 45 -17.80 4.76 -21.47
C ILE A 45 -18.02 4.15 -22.86
N GLN A 46 -18.09 5.00 -23.88
CA GLN A 46 -18.28 4.60 -25.27
C GLN A 46 -17.14 3.71 -25.79
N ALA A 47 -15.89 3.99 -25.41
CA ALA A 47 -14.75 3.17 -25.77
C ALA A 47 -14.86 1.74 -25.19
N PHE A 48 -15.25 1.60 -23.92
CA PHE A 48 -15.47 0.29 -23.31
C PHE A 48 -16.66 -0.45 -23.95
N VAL A 49 -17.78 0.24 -24.18
CA VAL A 49 -18.95 -0.35 -24.82
C VAL A 49 -18.61 -0.80 -26.26
N ALA A 50 -17.95 0.05 -27.05
CA ALA A 50 -17.55 -0.29 -28.43
C ALA A 50 -16.59 -1.48 -28.48
N GLY A 51 -15.66 -1.56 -27.51
CA GLY A 51 -14.64 -2.60 -27.50
C GLY A 51 -15.10 -3.95 -26.97
N GLU A 52 -15.97 -3.95 -25.98
CA GLU A 52 -16.37 -5.15 -25.22
C GLU A 52 -17.78 -5.64 -25.55
N ASP A 53 -18.73 -4.72 -25.76
CA ASP A 53 -20.14 -5.06 -25.90
C ASP A 53 -20.94 -3.96 -26.61
N ALA A 54 -20.71 -3.81 -27.92
CA ALA A 54 -21.27 -2.72 -28.73
C ALA A 54 -22.81 -2.60 -28.67
N ARG A 55 -23.50 -3.70 -28.38
CA ARG A 55 -24.96 -3.72 -28.26
C ARG A 55 -25.43 -3.80 -26.81
N PHE A 56 -24.61 -3.39 -25.86
CA PHE A 56 -24.88 -3.46 -24.43
C PHE A 56 -26.26 -2.93 -24.04
N PHE A 57 -26.66 -1.80 -24.60
CA PHE A 57 -27.97 -1.17 -24.32
C PHE A 57 -29.17 -1.85 -25.02
N GLN A 58 -28.93 -2.82 -25.92
CA GLN A 58 -29.97 -3.44 -26.74
C GLN A 58 -30.39 -4.85 -26.28
N HIS A 59 -29.48 -5.58 -25.64
CA HIS A 59 -29.74 -6.95 -25.18
C HIS A 59 -30.06 -7.03 -23.67
N LYS A 60 -30.59 -8.18 -23.23
CA LYS A 60 -30.92 -8.47 -21.83
C LYS A 60 -29.93 -9.48 -21.22
N GLY A 61 -28.69 -9.04 -21.00
CA GLY A 61 -27.63 -9.83 -20.36
C GLY A 61 -26.83 -10.72 -21.30
N LEU A 62 -27.41 -11.20 -22.38
CA LEU A 62 -26.75 -12.04 -23.40
C LEU A 62 -26.96 -11.44 -24.78
N ASP A 63 -25.88 -11.30 -25.54
CA ASP A 63 -25.93 -10.93 -26.95
C ASP A 63 -25.84 -12.17 -27.84
N TYR A 64 -27.01 -12.74 -28.19
CA TYR A 64 -27.09 -13.95 -29.02
C TYR A 64 -26.47 -13.76 -30.41
N LEU A 65 -26.61 -12.57 -31.02
CA LEU A 65 -26.03 -12.29 -32.34
C LEU A 65 -24.50 -12.17 -32.27
N ALA A 66 -23.97 -11.59 -31.20
CA ALA A 66 -22.51 -11.57 -30.98
C ALA A 66 -21.95 -12.98 -30.74
N ILE A 67 -22.67 -13.83 -29.98
CA ILE A 67 -22.30 -15.23 -29.76
C ILE A 67 -22.27 -16.00 -31.07
N LEU A 68 -23.29 -15.89 -31.91
CA LEU A 68 -23.33 -16.53 -33.24
C LEU A 68 -22.18 -16.02 -34.14
N ARG A 69 -21.95 -14.71 -34.17
CA ARG A 69 -20.87 -14.10 -34.94
C ARG A 69 -19.49 -14.61 -34.51
N ALA A 70 -19.27 -14.66 -33.19
CA ALA A 70 -18.03 -15.17 -32.61
C ALA A 70 -17.83 -16.66 -32.95
N LEU A 71 -18.89 -17.47 -32.88
CA LEU A 71 -18.87 -18.89 -33.24
C LEU A 71 -18.44 -19.09 -34.70
N PHE A 72 -19.08 -18.39 -35.62
CA PHE A 72 -18.72 -18.45 -37.03
C PHE A 72 -17.27 -18.03 -37.28
N ARG A 73 -16.82 -16.89 -36.73
CA ARG A 73 -15.44 -16.43 -36.89
C ARG A 73 -14.42 -17.42 -36.32
N ASN A 74 -14.69 -18.00 -35.19
CA ASN A 74 -13.78 -18.97 -34.53
C ASN A 74 -13.69 -20.28 -35.34
N ILE A 75 -14.80 -20.74 -35.92
CA ILE A 75 -14.82 -21.92 -36.79
C ILE A 75 -14.01 -21.67 -38.06
N PHE A 76 -14.23 -20.54 -38.74
CA PHE A 76 -13.51 -20.22 -39.98
C PHE A 76 -12.02 -19.92 -39.76
N SER A 77 -11.63 -19.40 -38.58
CA SER A 77 -10.22 -19.07 -38.30
C SER A 77 -9.43 -20.22 -37.66
N GLY A 78 -10.07 -21.32 -37.28
CA GLY A 78 -9.44 -22.44 -36.57
C GLY A 78 -8.83 -22.07 -35.21
N LYS A 79 -9.07 -20.84 -34.70
CA LYS A 79 -8.56 -20.29 -33.45
C LYS A 79 -9.63 -19.45 -32.76
N ILE A 80 -9.56 -19.32 -31.44
CA ILE A 80 -10.42 -18.40 -30.68
C ILE A 80 -9.94 -16.97 -30.94
N VAL A 81 -10.55 -16.30 -31.91
CA VAL A 81 -10.18 -14.94 -32.33
C VAL A 81 -11.05 -13.87 -31.70
N GLN A 82 -12.32 -14.21 -31.36
CA GLN A 82 -13.28 -13.27 -30.80
C GLN A 82 -14.04 -13.90 -29.63
N GLY A 83 -14.14 -13.17 -28.51
CA GLY A 83 -15.02 -13.49 -27.38
C GLY A 83 -16.42 -12.92 -27.59
N GLY A 84 -17.45 -13.68 -27.20
CA GLY A 84 -18.84 -13.24 -27.24
C GLY A 84 -19.44 -12.99 -25.85
N SER A 85 -18.66 -12.66 -24.87
CA SER A 85 -19.13 -12.38 -23.50
C SER A 85 -19.52 -10.91 -23.38
N THR A 86 -20.70 -10.63 -22.82
CA THR A 86 -21.22 -9.29 -22.58
C THR A 86 -20.58 -8.64 -21.35
N ILE A 87 -20.72 -7.31 -21.22
CA ILE A 87 -20.34 -6.55 -20.02
C ILE A 87 -21.07 -7.14 -18.78
N THR A 88 -22.36 -7.45 -18.89
CA THR A 88 -23.13 -8.08 -17.82
C THR A 88 -22.55 -9.42 -17.39
N GLN A 89 -22.13 -10.27 -18.34
CA GLN A 89 -21.46 -11.53 -18.03
C GLN A 89 -20.11 -11.32 -17.32
N GLN A 90 -19.37 -10.29 -17.71
CA GLN A 90 -18.11 -9.96 -17.05
C GLN A 90 -18.31 -9.49 -15.60
N VAL A 91 -19.33 -8.69 -15.32
CA VAL A 91 -19.75 -8.30 -13.95
C VAL A 91 -20.10 -9.52 -13.13
N VAL A 92 -20.95 -10.41 -13.64
CA VAL A 92 -21.31 -11.67 -12.96
C VAL A 92 -20.08 -12.52 -12.64
N LYS A 93 -19.21 -12.68 -13.62
CA LYS A 93 -17.97 -13.45 -13.48
C LYS A 93 -17.07 -12.89 -12.37
N SER A 94 -16.93 -11.58 -12.28
CA SER A 94 -16.04 -10.93 -11.31
C SER A 94 -16.61 -10.88 -9.89
N LEU A 95 -17.94 -10.73 -9.75
CA LEU A 95 -18.57 -10.49 -8.44
C LEU A 95 -19.26 -11.71 -7.82
N LEU A 96 -19.72 -12.67 -8.63
CA LEU A 96 -20.57 -13.75 -8.15
C LEU A 96 -20.03 -15.16 -8.37
N LEU A 97 -18.95 -15.32 -9.17
CA LEU A 97 -18.45 -16.63 -9.54
C LEU A 97 -17.00 -16.84 -9.08
N SER A 98 -16.66 -18.09 -8.77
CA SER A 98 -15.29 -18.50 -8.49
C SER A 98 -14.39 -18.43 -9.76
N PRO A 99 -13.07 -18.24 -9.61
CA PRO A 99 -12.15 -18.11 -10.76
C PRO A 99 -11.95 -19.40 -11.58
N GLU A 100 -12.50 -20.53 -11.15
CA GLU A 100 -12.37 -21.82 -11.85
C GLU A 100 -12.93 -21.79 -13.28
N LYS A 101 -12.17 -22.35 -14.21
CA LYS A 101 -12.59 -22.43 -15.63
C LYS A 101 -13.32 -23.75 -15.86
N SER A 102 -14.67 -23.73 -15.86
CA SER A 102 -15.49 -24.89 -16.19
C SER A 102 -16.65 -24.49 -17.13
N PHE A 103 -17.14 -25.49 -17.90
CA PHE A 103 -18.33 -25.28 -18.74
C PHE A 103 -19.56 -24.97 -17.90
N THR A 104 -19.71 -25.67 -16.78
CA THR A 104 -20.81 -25.43 -15.80
C THR A 104 -20.81 -23.99 -15.28
N ARG A 105 -19.62 -23.43 -15.00
CA ARG A 105 -19.49 -22.01 -14.62
C ARG A 105 -19.98 -21.09 -15.74
N LYS A 106 -19.67 -21.39 -17.02
CA LYS A 106 -20.12 -20.56 -18.15
C LYS A 106 -21.63 -20.54 -18.31
N ILE A 107 -22.30 -21.67 -18.06
CA ILE A 107 -23.76 -21.73 -18.03
C ILE A 107 -24.33 -20.91 -16.86
N ARG A 108 -23.76 -21.03 -15.66
CA ARG A 108 -24.17 -20.23 -14.49
C ARG A 108 -23.99 -18.73 -14.75
N GLU A 109 -22.89 -18.34 -15.39
CA GLU A 109 -22.60 -16.96 -15.79
C GLU A 109 -23.71 -16.42 -16.71
N ALA A 110 -24.13 -17.18 -17.72
CA ALA A 110 -25.20 -16.79 -18.64
C ALA A 110 -26.57 -16.64 -17.92
N ILE A 111 -26.93 -17.60 -17.07
CA ILE A 111 -28.18 -17.54 -16.30
C ILE A 111 -28.20 -16.34 -15.35
N LEU A 112 -27.09 -16.11 -14.66
CA LEU A 112 -26.99 -15.00 -13.73
C LEU A 112 -26.95 -13.65 -14.45
N ALA A 113 -26.32 -13.54 -15.62
CA ALA A 113 -26.32 -12.34 -16.44
C ALA A 113 -27.76 -11.95 -16.86
N TYR A 114 -28.55 -12.92 -17.29
CA TYR A 114 -29.95 -12.69 -17.61
C TYR A 114 -30.77 -12.26 -16.36
N LYS A 115 -30.50 -12.90 -15.21
CA LYS A 115 -31.16 -12.55 -13.96
C LYS A 115 -30.82 -11.15 -13.46
N ILE A 116 -29.54 -10.77 -13.52
CA ILE A 116 -29.09 -9.46 -13.04
C ILE A 116 -29.81 -8.32 -13.77
N GLU A 117 -30.00 -8.42 -15.08
CA GLU A 117 -30.70 -7.40 -15.87
C GLU A 117 -32.21 -7.25 -15.55
N LYS A 118 -32.74 -8.12 -14.71
CA LYS A 118 -34.09 -7.92 -14.14
C LYS A 118 -34.12 -7.08 -12.87
N TYR A 119 -32.97 -6.97 -12.19
CA TYR A 119 -32.85 -6.29 -10.89
C TYR A 119 -32.05 -5.00 -10.95
N LEU A 120 -31.13 -4.88 -11.92
CA LEU A 120 -30.26 -3.72 -12.10
C LEU A 120 -30.52 -3.06 -13.46
N THR A 121 -30.40 -1.74 -13.50
CA THR A 121 -30.44 -0.98 -14.76
C THR A 121 -29.12 -1.13 -15.52
N LYS A 122 -29.09 -0.74 -16.78
CA LYS A 122 -27.87 -0.73 -17.60
C LYS A 122 -26.79 0.17 -16.99
N GLU A 123 -27.17 1.30 -16.43
CA GLU A 123 -26.30 2.24 -15.74
C GLU A 123 -25.69 1.63 -14.48
N GLU A 124 -26.50 0.93 -13.67
CA GLU A 124 -26.01 0.23 -12.47
C GLU A 124 -25.02 -0.89 -12.84
N ILE A 125 -25.29 -1.65 -13.90
CA ILE A 125 -24.38 -2.69 -14.41
C ILE A 125 -23.08 -2.07 -14.93
N LEU A 126 -23.16 -0.97 -15.65
CA LEU A 126 -22.00 -0.25 -16.19
C LEU A 126 -21.15 0.38 -15.09
N PHE A 127 -21.81 0.94 -14.06
CA PHE A 127 -21.14 1.42 -12.84
C PHE A 127 -20.33 0.30 -12.19
N LEU A 128 -20.96 -0.87 -11.97
CA LEU A 128 -20.27 -2.04 -11.41
C LEU A 128 -19.10 -2.46 -12.30
N TYR A 129 -19.29 -2.52 -13.60
CA TYR A 129 -18.26 -2.92 -14.55
C TYR A 129 -17.04 -2.00 -14.52
N LEU A 130 -17.26 -0.70 -14.73
CA LEU A 130 -16.18 0.28 -14.84
C LEU A 130 -15.39 0.48 -13.53
N ASN A 131 -16.03 0.20 -12.39
CA ASN A 131 -15.36 0.24 -11.10
C ASN A 131 -14.71 -1.11 -10.70
N GLN A 132 -14.95 -2.22 -11.43
CA GLN A 132 -14.47 -3.55 -11.07
C GLN A 132 -13.43 -4.12 -12.03
N ILE A 133 -13.48 -3.71 -13.30
CA ILE A 133 -12.67 -4.33 -14.35
C ILE A 133 -11.17 -4.22 -14.06
N TYR A 134 -10.48 -5.35 -14.19
CA TYR A 134 -9.03 -5.39 -14.08
C TYR A 134 -8.35 -4.91 -15.35
N LEU A 135 -7.54 -3.88 -15.26
CA LEU A 135 -6.88 -3.21 -16.39
C LEU A 135 -5.36 -3.42 -16.41
N GLY A 136 -4.85 -4.33 -15.57
CA GLY A 136 -3.42 -4.60 -15.48
C GLY A 136 -2.70 -3.76 -14.42
N HIS A 137 -1.45 -4.13 -14.10
CA HIS A 137 -0.58 -3.43 -13.16
C HIS A 137 -1.21 -3.09 -11.80
N GLY A 138 -2.13 -3.94 -11.33
CA GLY A 138 -2.84 -3.75 -10.06
C GLY A 138 -3.98 -2.73 -10.12
N ALA A 139 -4.32 -2.20 -11.30
CA ALA A 139 -5.43 -1.27 -11.45
C ALA A 139 -6.76 -2.01 -11.60
N TYR A 140 -7.65 -1.84 -10.65
CA TYR A 140 -9.05 -2.27 -10.69
C TYR A 140 -9.95 -1.03 -10.81
N GLY A 141 -10.75 -0.99 -11.87
CA GLY A 141 -11.58 0.15 -12.25
C GLY A 141 -10.84 1.21 -13.04
N VAL A 142 -11.63 2.05 -13.73
CA VAL A 142 -11.13 3.04 -14.68
C VAL A 142 -10.38 4.19 -14.01
N ALA A 143 -10.78 4.60 -12.80
CA ALA A 143 -10.11 5.67 -12.08
C ALA A 143 -8.67 5.30 -11.72
N MET A 144 -8.46 4.10 -11.15
CA MET A 144 -7.12 3.62 -10.84
C MET A 144 -6.27 3.38 -12.09
N ALA A 145 -6.89 3.01 -13.21
CA ALA A 145 -6.18 2.86 -14.46
C ALA A 145 -5.71 4.22 -15.02
N ALA A 146 -6.55 5.25 -14.97
CA ALA A 146 -6.19 6.62 -15.35
C ALA A 146 -5.00 7.13 -14.54
N GLU A 147 -5.05 6.97 -13.23
CA GLU A 147 -3.97 7.35 -12.31
C GLU A 147 -2.69 6.53 -12.56
N ASN A 148 -2.80 5.19 -12.65
CA ASN A 148 -1.63 4.32 -12.80
C ASN A 148 -0.92 4.50 -14.15
N TYR A 149 -1.66 4.60 -15.25
CA TYR A 149 -1.08 4.69 -16.59
C TYR A 149 -0.69 6.09 -17.00
N PHE A 150 -1.44 7.10 -16.57
CA PHE A 150 -1.25 8.47 -17.06
C PHE A 150 -0.96 9.49 -15.94
N GLY A 151 -1.22 9.16 -14.65
CA GLY A 151 -1.15 10.11 -13.54
C GLY A 151 -2.23 11.20 -13.63
N LYS A 152 -3.40 10.85 -14.19
CA LYS A 152 -4.51 11.76 -14.48
C LYS A 152 -5.78 11.35 -13.74
N THR A 153 -6.63 12.33 -13.47
CA THR A 153 -8.03 12.07 -13.13
C THR A 153 -8.81 11.61 -14.36
N LEU A 154 -10.03 11.12 -14.18
CA LEU A 154 -10.86 10.68 -15.31
C LEU A 154 -11.23 11.83 -16.23
N GLU A 155 -11.49 12.98 -15.67
CA GLU A 155 -11.89 14.19 -16.39
C GLU A 155 -10.78 14.75 -17.30
N GLU A 156 -9.52 14.44 -17.00
CA GLU A 156 -8.34 14.85 -17.78
C GLU A 156 -7.99 13.89 -18.93
N LEU A 157 -8.65 12.71 -19.00
CA LEU A 157 -8.42 11.76 -20.07
C LEU A 157 -8.89 12.34 -21.42
N ASN A 158 -8.21 12.00 -22.49
CA ASN A 158 -8.65 12.24 -23.86
C ASN A 158 -9.15 10.97 -24.55
N ILE A 159 -9.66 11.09 -25.77
CA ILE A 159 -10.17 9.95 -26.56
C ILE A 159 -9.08 8.89 -26.79
N ALA A 160 -7.83 9.30 -27.03
CA ALA A 160 -6.74 8.38 -27.30
C ALA A 160 -6.40 7.53 -26.06
N GLU A 161 -6.33 8.15 -24.88
CA GLU A 161 -6.08 7.50 -23.60
C GLU A 161 -7.25 6.59 -23.21
N SER A 162 -8.47 7.04 -23.41
CA SER A 162 -9.68 6.25 -23.17
C SER A 162 -9.75 5.00 -24.03
N ALA A 163 -9.42 5.10 -25.30
CA ALA A 163 -9.35 3.95 -26.21
C ALA A 163 -8.23 2.97 -25.82
N LEU A 164 -7.10 3.49 -25.30
CA LEU A 164 -6.05 2.63 -24.76
C LEU A 164 -6.54 1.82 -23.55
N LEU A 165 -7.16 2.49 -22.55
CA LEU A 165 -7.70 1.81 -21.38
C LEU A 165 -8.76 0.76 -21.75
N ALA A 166 -9.68 1.11 -22.64
CA ALA A 166 -10.72 0.20 -23.12
C ALA A 166 -10.18 -1.01 -23.92
N GLY A 167 -8.94 -0.92 -24.39
CA GLY A 167 -8.26 -2.03 -25.04
C GLY A 167 -7.68 -3.09 -24.11
N LEU A 168 -7.48 -2.77 -22.83
CA LEU A 168 -6.77 -3.61 -21.86
C LEU A 168 -7.55 -4.85 -21.39
N PRO A 169 -8.88 -4.81 -21.14
CA PRO A 169 -9.61 -5.91 -20.51
C PRO A 169 -9.43 -7.26 -21.18
N GLN A 170 -9.32 -7.29 -22.50
CA GLN A 170 -9.19 -8.53 -23.27
C GLN A 170 -7.94 -9.34 -22.84
N ALA A 171 -6.80 -8.67 -22.64
CA ALA A 171 -5.56 -9.30 -22.22
C ALA A 171 -4.59 -8.24 -21.63
N PRO A 172 -4.75 -7.85 -20.35
CA PRO A 172 -4.02 -6.72 -19.76
C PRO A 172 -2.51 -6.83 -19.84
N SER A 173 -1.96 -8.05 -19.67
CA SER A 173 -0.51 -8.28 -19.79
C SER A 173 -0.01 -8.16 -21.24
N LYS A 174 -0.80 -8.64 -22.22
CA LYS A 174 -0.44 -8.60 -23.65
C LYS A 174 -0.49 -7.18 -24.20
N TYR A 175 -1.47 -6.39 -23.79
CA TYR A 175 -1.69 -5.02 -24.26
C TYR A 175 -1.14 -3.96 -23.31
N SER A 176 -0.30 -4.37 -22.36
CA SER A 176 0.35 -3.44 -21.44
C SER A 176 1.22 -2.43 -22.17
N PRO A 177 0.97 -1.11 -22.04
CA PRO A 177 1.79 -0.10 -22.68
C PRO A 177 3.20 0.00 -22.06
N TYR A 178 3.41 -0.53 -20.84
CA TYR A 178 4.73 -0.62 -20.20
C TYR A 178 5.63 -1.68 -20.83
N HIS A 179 5.05 -2.83 -21.20
CA HIS A 179 5.83 -3.99 -21.67
C HIS A 179 5.72 -4.21 -23.18
N ASN A 180 4.57 -3.87 -23.75
CA ASN A 180 4.26 -4.14 -25.15
C ASN A 180 3.63 -2.92 -25.85
N PRO A 181 4.31 -1.78 -25.97
CA PRO A 181 3.74 -0.52 -26.46
C PRO A 181 3.16 -0.63 -27.87
N GLN A 182 3.79 -1.43 -28.74
CA GLN A 182 3.29 -1.64 -30.09
C GLN A 182 1.96 -2.42 -30.13
N GLN A 183 1.80 -3.43 -29.28
CA GLN A 183 0.55 -4.19 -29.19
C GLN A 183 -0.55 -3.34 -28.54
N ALA A 184 -0.19 -2.55 -27.53
CA ALA A 184 -1.07 -1.58 -26.93
C ALA A 184 -1.60 -0.57 -27.97
N LYS A 185 -0.70 -0.03 -28.82
CA LYS A 185 -1.07 0.90 -29.88
C LYS A 185 -1.99 0.26 -30.93
N LYS A 186 -1.68 -0.95 -31.39
CA LYS A 186 -2.56 -1.69 -32.32
C LYS A 186 -3.95 -1.90 -31.71
N ARG A 187 -4.01 -2.22 -30.42
CA ARG A 187 -5.28 -2.44 -29.72
C ARG A 187 -6.06 -1.13 -29.55
N GLN A 188 -5.38 -0.02 -29.22
CA GLN A 188 -5.97 1.31 -29.17
C GLN A 188 -6.64 1.69 -30.50
N VAL A 189 -5.92 1.53 -31.62
CA VAL A 189 -6.46 1.81 -32.96
C VAL A 189 -7.67 0.93 -33.27
N TYR A 190 -7.65 -0.34 -32.87
CA TYR A 190 -8.81 -1.22 -32.99
C TYR A 190 -10.02 -0.66 -32.24
N ILE A 191 -9.86 -0.18 -30.99
CA ILE A 191 -10.95 0.41 -30.22
C ILE A 191 -11.47 1.69 -30.88
N LEU A 192 -10.58 2.57 -31.36
CA LEU A 192 -10.97 3.78 -32.08
C LEU A 192 -11.81 3.47 -33.33
N ASN A 193 -11.43 2.46 -34.10
CA ASN A 193 -12.22 2.00 -35.25
C ASN A 193 -13.58 1.47 -34.84
N ARG A 194 -13.65 0.73 -33.72
CA ARG A 194 -14.93 0.27 -33.17
C ARG A 194 -15.82 1.45 -32.75
N MET A 195 -15.24 2.49 -32.15
CA MET A 195 -16.00 3.69 -31.78
C MET A 195 -16.57 4.42 -33.01
N VAL A 196 -15.84 4.41 -34.13
CA VAL A 196 -16.35 4.93 -35.43
C VAL A 196 -17.48 4.06 -35.96
N GLU A 197 -17.29 2.74 -36.00
CA GLU A 197 -18.30 1.79 -36.48
C GLU A 197 -19.63 1.89 -35.73
N GLU A 198 -19.57 2.17 -34.42
CA GLU A 198 -20.76 2.36 -33.55
C GLU A 198 -21.29 3.82 -33.56
N GLY A 199 -20.65 4.73 -34.33
CA GLY A 199 -21.08 6.13 -34.47
C GLY A 199 -20.80 6.99 -33.24
N PHE A 200 -19.92 6.58 -32.34
CA PHE A 200 -19.58 7.34 -31.13
C PHE A 200 -18.61 8.49 -31.42
N ILE A 201 -17.74 8.33 -32.39
CA ILE A 201 -16.81 9.37 -32.86
C ILE A 201 -16.77 9.37 -34.41
N SER A 202 -16.38 10.49 -34.98
CA SER A 202 -16.16 10.62 -36.42
C SER A 202 -14.83 9.95 -36.83
N PRO A 203 -14.68 9.58 -38.12
CA PRO A 203 -13.41 9.08 -38.65
C PRO A 203 -12.24 10.06 -38.42
N ASN A 204 -12.48 11.35 -38.54
CA ASN A 204 -11.45 12.39 -38.34
C ASN A 204 -10.98 12.43 -36.85
N GLU A 205 -11.89 12.30 -35.90
CA GLU A 205 -11.55 12.21 -34.46
C GLU A 205 -10.73 10.96 -34.17
N ALA A 206 -11.09 9.82 -34.79
CA ALA A 206 -10.33 8.58 -34.62
C ALA A 206 -8.89 8.70 -35.15
N ILE A 207 -8.72 9.31 -36.35
CA ILE A 207 -7.39 9.57 -36.94
C ILE A 207 -6.58 10.49 -36.02
N LYS A 208 -7.17 11.61 -35.57
CA LYS A 208 -6.52 12.56 -34.67
C LYS A 208 -6.12 11.87 -33.35
N ALA A 209 -7.02 11.09 -32.75
CA ALA A 209 -6.74 10.34 -31.53
C ALA A 209 -5.65 9.28 -31.75
N ALA A 210 -5.63 8.59 -32.89
CA ALA A 210 -4.60 7.62 -33.21
C ALA A 210 -3.21 8.27 -33.37
N GLN A 211 -3.13 9.51 -33.78
CA GLN A 211 -1.89 10.27 -33.94
C GLN A 211 -1.48 10.99 -32.65
N THR A 212 -2.41 11.20 -31.71
CA THR A 212 -2.13 11.88 -30.44
C THR A 212 -1.16 11.02 -29.61
N PRO A 213 0.00 11.57 -29.21
CA PRO A 213 0.89 10.89 -28.29
C PRO A 213 0.28 10.84 -26.89
N TYR A 214 0.56 9.77 -26.17
CA TYR A 214 0.25 9.67 -24.74
C TYR A 214 1.53 9.34 -23.97
N LEU A 215 1.68 9.91 -22.80
CA LEU A 215 2.80 9.65 -21.91
C LEU A 215 2.36 8.62 -20.87
N ILE A 216 3.05 7.49 -20.85
CA ILE A 216 2.86 6.49 -19.81
C ILE A 216 3.69 6.93 -18.58
N ARG A 217 3.02 7.07 -17.46
CA ARG A 217 3.66 7.45 -16.19
C ARG A 217 4.69 6.38 -15.81
N ILE A 218 5.93 6.81 -15.60
CA ILE A 218 6.92 5.97 -14.94
C ILE A 218 6.43 5.80 -13.50
N LYS A 219 6.22 4.55 -13.09
CA LYS A 219 5.75 4.23 -11.73
C LYS A 219 6.69 4.85 -10.72
N GLU A 220 6.27 5.96 -10.10
CA GLU A 220 6.98 6.51 -8.95
C GLU A 220 7.04 5.46 -7.84
N LYS A 221 8.12 5.51 -7.09
CA LYS A 221 8.30 4.65 -5.91
C LYS A 221 7.07 4.77 -5.01
N SER A 222 6.59 3.64 -4.54
CA SER A 222 5.43 3.54 -3.65
C SER A 222 5.53 4.57 -2.50
N SER A 223 4.42 5.22 -2.15
CA SER A 223 4.33 6.13 -1.00
C SER A 223 4.79 5.50 0.33
N ILE A 224 4.72 4.17 0.44
CA ILE A 224 5.27 3.39 1.57
C ILE A 224 6.77 3.61 1.77
N GLU A 225 7.52 4.08 0.75
CA GLU A 225 8.96 4.29 0.86
C GLU A 225 9.35 5.49 1.76
N LYS A 226 8.42 6.42 2.05
CA LYS A 226 8.70 7.59 2.89
C LYS A 226 8.90 7.24 4.36
N ALA A 227 8.14 6.30 4.92
CA ALA A 227 8.21 5.88 6.32
C ALA A 227 7.86 4.37 6.50
N PRO A 228 8.60 3.43 5.88
CA PRO A 228 8.13 2.05 5.71
C PRO A 228 7.95 1.28 7.02
N HIS A 229 8.84 1.43 8.00
CA HIS A 229 8.70 0.77 9.30
C HIS A 229 7.52 1.34 10.11
N PHE A 230 7.27 2.65 9.98
CA PHE A 230 6.14 3.30 10.64
C PHE A 230 4.81 2.85 10.02
N VAL A 231 4.71 2.85 8.68
CA VAL A 231 3.51 2.41 7.96
C VAL A 231 3.19 0.94 8.26
N GLU A 232 4.21 0.06 8.33
CA GLU A 232 4.00 -1.35 8.70
C GLU A 232 3.55 -1.50 10.16
N TYR A 233 4.04 -0.66 11.06
CA TYR A 233 3.55 -0.61 12.44
C TYR A 233 2.07 -0.22 12.50
N ILE A 234 1.68 0.85 11.80
CA ILE A 234 0.28 1.29 11.70
C ILE A 234 -0.60 0.19 11.09
N ARG A 235 -0.11 -0.49 10.04
CA ARG A 235 -0.83 -1.61 9.43
C ARG A 235 -1.17 -2.70 10.45
N ARG A 236 -0.20 -3.14 11.23
CA ARG A 236 -0.39 -4.18 12.25
C ARG A 236 -1.35 -3.72 13.34
N TYR A 237 -1.19 -2.50 13.82
CA TYR A 237 -2.07 -1.91 14.82
C TYR A 237 -3.53 -1.85 14.34
N LEU A 238 -3.75 -1.41 13.11
CA LEU A 238 -5.10 -1.33 12.53
C LEU A 238 -5.69 -2.71 12.28
N GLU A 239 -4.87 -3.67 11.82
CA GLU A 239 -5.30 -5.06 11.61
C GLU A 239 -5.76 -5.71 12.93
N GLU A 240 -5.02 -5.50 14.02
CA GLU A 240 -5.35 -6.00 15.34
C GLU A 240 -6.63 -5.33 15.89
N LYS A 241 -6.73 -4.01 15.76
CA LYS A 241 -7.82 -3.22 16.35
C LYS A 241 -9.13 -3.32 15.58
N TYR A 242 -9.11 -3.33 14.24
CA TYR A 242 -10.28 -3.24 13.38
C TYR A 242 -10.52 -4.47 12.50
N GLY A 243 -9.58 -5.41 12.47
CA GLY A 243 -9.59 -6.60 11.65
C GLY A 243 -9.18 -6.35 10.20
N LYS A 244 -8.72 -7.42 9.53
CA LYS A 244 -8.25 -7.39 8.14
C LYS A 244 -9.30 -6.84 7.16
N GLU A 245 -10.54 -7.25 7.32
CA GLU A 245 -11.60 -6.84 6.40
C GLU A 245 -11.84 -5.32 6.42
N SER A 246 -11.83 -4.71 7.60
CA SER A 246 -11.97 -3.26 7.74
C SER A 246 -10.79 -2.52 7.11
N LEU A 247 -9.56 -3.01 7.37
CA LEU A 247 -8.34 -2.39 6.87
C LEU A 247 -8.27 -2.40 5.33
N TYR A 248 -8.64 -3.52 4.70
CA TYR A 248 -8.40 -3.71 3.27
C TYR A 248 -9.63 -3.49 2.37
N LYS A 249 -10.83 -3.30 2.96
CA LYS A 249 -12.08 -3.17 2.18
C LYS A 249 -12.88 -1.89 2.45
N LYS A 250 -12.74 -1.28 3.66
CA LYS A 250 -13.62 -0.18 4.07
C LYS A 250 -13.11 1.22 3.70
N GLY A 251 -11.89 1.35 3.17
CA GLY A 251 -11.35 2.63 2.76
C GLY A 251 -11.17 3.62 3.91
N LEU A 252 -10.47 3.20 4.97
CA LEU A 252 -10.19 4.06 6.11
C LEU A 252 -9.28 5.21 5.71
N GLN A 253 -9.51 6.38 6.30
CA GLN A 253 -8.57 7.49 6.28
C GLN A 253 -7.90 7.56 7.65
N VAL A 254 -6.60 7.33 7.69
CA VAL A 254 -5.84 7.22 8.94
C VAL A 254 -4.83 8.35 8.98
N PHE A 255 -5.10 9.34 9.81
CA PHE A 255 -4.19 10.45 10.06
C PHE A 255 -3.23 10.07 11.18
N THR A 256 -1.94 10.28 10.95
CA THR A 256 -0.88 9.91 11.89
C THR A 256 -0.10 11.14 12.34
N THR A 257 0.78 10.95 13.29
CA THR A 257 1.59 11.99 13.89
C THR A 257 2.99 12.09 13.29
N VAL A 258 3.32 11.22 12.31
CA VAL A 258 4.64 11.22 11.69
C VAL A 258 4.81 12.48 10.83
N ASP A 259 5.91 13.17 11.06
CA ASP A 259 6.36 14.34 10.30
C ASP A 259 7.42 13.87 9.30
N LEU A 260 7.21 14.17 8.02
CA LEU A 260 8.09 13.66 6.96
C LEU A 260 9.47 14.30 6.96
N HIS A 261 9.61 15.52 7.47
CA HIS A 261 10.91 16.16 7.61
C HIS A 261 11.73 15.49 8.72
N TYR A 262 11.11 15.27 9.92
CA TYR A 262 11.75 14.51 11.00
C TYR A 262 12.06 13.08 10.56
N GLN A 263 11.15 12.41 9.86
CA GLN A 263 11.35 11.05 9.38
C GLN A 263 12.55 10.93 8.44
N LYS A 264 12.68 11.85 7.48
CA LYS A 264 13.81 11.90 6.56
C LYS A 264 15.13 12.17 7.29
N THR A 265 15.13 13.17 8.15
CA THR A 265 16.30 13.52 8.96
C THR A 265 16.74 12.35 9.85
N ALA A 266 15.79 11.66 10.47
CA ALA A 266 16.06 10.48 11.29
C ALA A 266 16.69 9.33 10.49
N GLN A 267 16.22 9.09 9.25
CA GLN A 267 16.79 8.08 8.37
C GLN A 267 18.24 8.43 7.97
N GLU A 268 18.47 9.68 7.59
CA GLU A 268 19.81 10.18 7.21
C GLU A 268 20.78 10.14 8.40
N ALA A 269 20.34 10.54 9.59
CA ALA A 269 21.14 10.50 10.81
C ALA A 269 21.51 9.07 11.21
N LEU A 270 20.55 8.13 11.15
CA LEU A 270 20.83 6.72 11.43
C LEU A 270 21.86 6.16 10.46
N GLU A 271 21.69 6.41 9.16
CA GLU A 271 22.62 5.91 8.16
C GLU A 271 24.02 6.49 8.31
N SER A 272 24.14 7.79 8.57
CA SER A 272 25.41 8.46 8.82
C SER A 272 26.09 7.90 10.06
N GLY A 273 25.36 7.76 11.17
CA GLY A 273 25.88 7.21 12.41
C GLY A 273 26.40 5.76 12.26
N LEU A 274 25.62 4.91 11.56
CA LEU A 274 26.05 3.53 11.30
C LEU A 274 27.32 3.48 10.45
N LYS A 275 27.43 4.32 9.41
CA LYS A 275 28.64 4.41 8.57
C LYS A 275 29.88 4.85 9.38
N GLU A 276 29.71 5.78 10.32
CA GLU A 276 30.80 6.20 11.19
C GLU A 276 31.26 5.10 12.15
N VAL A 277 30.32 4.35 12.72
CA VAL A 277 30.65 3.20 13.57
C VAL A 277 31.37 2.12 12.77
N GLU A 278 30.88 1.80 11.56
CA GLU A 278 31.54 0.85 10.66
C GLU A 278 32.99 1.27 10.31
N LYS A 279 33.22 2.56 10.05
CA LYS A 279 34.60 3.07 9.82
C LYS A 279 35.47 2.83 11.03
N ARG A 280 35.03 3.19 12.23
CA ARG A 280 35.81 3.01 13.48
C ARG A 280 36.12 1.53 13.75
N GLN A 281 35.21 0.63 13.47
CA GLN A 281 35.39 -0.81 13.71
C GLN A 281 36.28 -1.48 12.67
N LYS A 282 36.34 -1.02 11.42
CA LYS A 282 37.26 -1.53 10.41
C LYS A 282 38.76 -1.39 10.81
N TYR A 283 39.09 -0.36 11.59
CA TYR A 283 40.45 -0.17 12.14
C TYR A 283 40.77 -1.17 13.25
N SER A 284 39.79 -1.87 13.83
CA SER A 284 39.95 -2.74 14.99
C SER A 284 39.87 -4.23 14.71
N SER A 285 39.26 -4.68 13.61
CA SER A 285 38.83 -6.08 13.44
C SER A 285 39.20 -6.75 12.11
N GLY A 286 40.04 -6.13 11.24
CA GLY A 286 40.35 -6.75 9.95
C GLY A 286 39.20 -6.79 8.92
N ASP A 287 39.44 -7.36 7.75
CA ASP A 287 38.71 -7.17 6.48
C ASP A 287 37.25 -7.66 6.38
N MET A 288 36.51 -7.95 7.44
CA MET A 288 35.12 -8.31 7.34
C MET A 288 34.18 -7.09 7.33
N PRO A 289 33.33 -6.89 6.31
CA PRO A 289 32.35 -5.81 6.30
C PRO A 289 31.31 -6.06 7.39
N LEU A 290 31.29 -5.22 8.41
CA LEU A 290 30.27 -5.22 9.43
C LEU A 290 28.97 -4.68 8.86
N ASN A 291 27.96 -5.50 8.77
CA ASN A 291 26.60 -5.07 8.41
C ASN A 291 25.87 -4.63 9.68
N LEU A 292 26.19 -3.44 10.16
CA LEU A 292 25.58 -2.89 11.37
C LEU A 292 24.16 -2.44 11.11
N GLU A 293 23.31 -2.71 12.08
CA GLU A 293 21.91 -2.29 12.10
C GLU A 293 21.65 -1.41 13.33
N GLY A 294 20.72 -0.49 13.20
CA GLY A 294 20.30 0.40 14.28
C GLY A 294 18.85 0.79 14.14
N ALA A 295 18.35 1.55 15.08
CA ALA A 295 17.00 2.09 15.08
C ALA A 295 16.98 3.47 15.72
N LEU A 296 16.00 4.30 15.31
CA LEU A 296 15.79 5.63 15.86
C LEU A 296 14.29 5.88 16.02
N ILE A 297 13.90 6.46 17.14
CA ILE A 297 12.55 6.96 17.36
C ILE A 297 12.63 8.39 17.90
N CYS A 298 11.77 9.27 17.39
CA CYS A 298 11.66 10.64 17.84
C CYS A 298 10.24 10.90 18.36
N PHE A 299 10.16 11.43 19.57
CA PHE A 299 8.91 11.82 20.23
C PHE A 299 8.85 13.33 20.43
N ASP A 300 7.67 13.87 20.25
CA ASP A 300 7.34 15.16 20.83
C ASP A 300 7.18 15.03 22.34
N ILE A 301 7.92 15.85 23.09
CA ILE A 301 8.00 15.71 24.56
C ILE A 301 6.75 16.19 25.29
N GLU A 302 5.95 17.06 24.70
CA GLU A 302 4.73 17.58 25.31
C GLU A 302 3.54 16.63 25.09
N THR A 303 3.41 16.12 23.87
CA THR A 303 2.28 15.28 23.45
C THR A 303 2.56 13.78 23.56
N GLY A 304 3.84 13.37 23.56
CA GLY A 304 4.27 11.99 23.42
C GLY A 304 4.08 11.41 22.02
N TYR A 305 3.75 12.25 21.02
CA TYR A 305 3.51 11.81 19.66
C TYR A 305 4.81 11.38 18.97
N VAL A 306 4.74 10.24 18.28
CA VAL A 306 5.85 9.76 17.46
C VAL A 306 5.95 10.60 16.19
N LYS A 307 7.01 11.41 16.08
CA LYS A 307 7.29 12.25 14.91
C LYS A 307 8.14 11.54 13.85
N ALA A 308 9.02 10.62 14.28
CA ALA A 308 9.78 9.78 13.36
C ALA A 308 10.03 8.39 13.96
N LEU A 309 10.05 7.37 13.10
CA LEU A 309 10.33 5.99 13.49
C LEU A 309 11.12 5.28 12.37
N VAL A 310 12.36 4.93 12.66
CA VAL A 310 13.26 4.22 11.77
C VAL A 310 13.67 2.90 12.43
N GLY A 311 13.10 1.79 11.98
CA GLY A 311 13.29 0.48 12.59
C GLY A 311 14.51 -0.29 12.10
N GLY A 312 15.22 0.23 11.11
CA GLY A 312 16.40 -0.40 10.51
C GLY A 312 16.98 0.45 9.38
N ARG A 313 18.17 0.05 8.90
CA ARG A 313 18.89 0.78 7.86
C ARG A 313 18.19 0.76 6.50
N ASP A 314 17.70 -0.42 6.10
CA ASP A 314 17.07 -0.65 4.81
C ASP A 314 15.88 -1.60 4.96
N TYR A 315 14.67 -1.06 4.85
CA TYR A 315 13.42 -1.82 4.98
C TYR A 315 13.29 -2.94 3.93
N LYS A 316 13.85 -2.77 2.74
CA LYS A 316 13.79 -3.79 1.68
C LYS A 316 14.61 -5.01 2.03
N LYS A 317 15.73 -4.81 2.74
CA LYS A 317 16.59 -5.90 3.21
C LYS A 317 16.09 -6.52 4.51
N SER A 318 15.53 -5.72 5.42
CA SER A 318 15.05 -6.17 6.72
C SER A 318 13.81 -5.39 7.14
N GLN A 319 12.67 -6.07 7.18
CA GLN A 319 11.39 -5.52 7.68
C GLN A 319 11.29 -5.57 9.22
N PHE A 320 12.29 -6.11 9.88
CA PHE A 320 12.32 -6.19 11.35
C PHE A 320 12.45 -4.80 11.96
N ASN A 321 11.38 -4.38 12.64
CA ASN A 321 11.32 -3.06 13.27
C ASN A 321 11.97 -3.10 14.64
N ARG A 322 13.23 -2.67 14.73
CA ARG A 322 14.04 -2.71 15.95
C ARG A 322 13.55 -1.77 17.04
N THR A 323 12.80 -0.72 16.68
CA THR A 323 12.21 0.19 17.69
C THR A 323 11.16 -0.48 18.56
N ILE A 324 10.51 -1.54 18.04
CA ILE A 324 9.37 -2.19 18.70
C ILE A 324 9.63 -3.67 18.97
N GLN A 325 10.31 -4.38 18.04
CA GLN A 325 10.46 -5.83 18.11
C GLN A 325 11.78 -6.27 18.75
N ALA A 326 12.82 -5.42 18.75
CA ALA A 326 14.09 -5.79 19.34
C ALA A 326 13.99 -5.80 20.86
N ARG A 327 14.38 -6.94 21.44
CA ARG A 327 14.55 -7.08 22.90
C ARG A 327 16.03 -6.95 23.23
N ARG A 328 16.42 -5.82 23.81
CA ARG A 328 17.81 -5.52 24.19
C ARG A 328 17.88 -5.15 25.64
N GLN A 329 19.03 -5.44 26.25
CA GLN A 329 19.35 -4.97 27.58
C GLN A 329 19.41 -3.45 27.57
N THR A 330 18.65 -2.80 28.45
CA THR A 330 18.55 -1.34 28.54
C THR A 330 19.84 -0.70 29.04
N GLY A 331 20.61 -1.45 29.81
CA GLY A 331 21.83 -0.94 30.44
C GLY A 331 21.54 0.32 31.26
N SER A 332 22.45 1.29 31.18
CA SER A 332 22.32 2.55 31.94
C SER A 332 21.17 3.45 31.53
N ALA A 333 20.51 3.19 30.39
CA ALA A 333 19.31 3.92 29.98
C ALA A 333 18.11 3.67 30.95
N PHE A 334 18.18 2.63 31.79
CA PHE A 334 17.18 2.35 32.84
C PHE A 334 17.39 3.19 34.12
N LYS A 335 18.56 3.76 34.31
CA LYS A 335 18.89 4.53 35.52
C LYS A 335 17.94 5.70 35.80
N PRO A 336 17.54 6.52 34.81
CA PRO A 336 16.59 7.60 35.05
C PRO A 336 15.31 7.15 35.74
N ILE A 337 14.79 5.95 35.40
CA ILE A 337 13.58 5.38 36.02
C ILE A 337 13.82 5.06 37.48
N ILE A 338 14.97 4.44 37.83
CA ILE A 338 15.35 4.13 39.20
C ILE A 338 15.50 5.43 40.01
N TYR A 339 16.17 6.42 39.43
CA TYR A 339 16.38 7.71 40.12
C TYR A 339 15.08 8.49 40.31
N ALA A 340 14.17 8.47 39.30
CA ALA A 340 12.84 9.05 39.45
C ALA A 340 12.06 8.37 40.60
N SER A 341 12.09 7.05 40.69
CA SER A 341 11.49 6.31 41.83
C SER A 341 12.13 6.67 43.19
N ALA A 342 13.45 6.88 43.22
CA ALA A 342 14.12 7.32 44.45
C ALA A 342 13.68 8.73 44.87
N LEU A 343 13.54 9.67 43.91
CA LEU A 343 13.03 11.02 44.20
C LEU A 343 11.60 10.98 44.71
N ASP A 344 10.75 10.13 44.16
CA ASP A 344 9.37 9.93 44.60
C ASP A 344 9.29 9.39 46.04
N LYS A 345 10.29 8.62 46.45
CA LYS A 345 10.45 8.10 47.82
C LYS A 345 11.17 9.06 48.77
N GLY A 346 11.34 10.31 48.43
CA GLY A 346 11.87 11.37 49.29
C GLY A 346 13.38 11.62 49.20
N TYR A 347 14.09 10.93 48.31
CA TYR A 347 15.47 11.34 48.03
C TYR A 347 15.46 12.67 47.25
N THR A 348 16.58 13.39 47.32
CA THR A 348 16.77 14.62 46.56
C THR A 348 18.00 14.49 45.65
N PRO A 349 18.19 15.34 44.62
CA PRO A 349 19.42 15.36 43.84
C PRO A 349 20.69 15.60 44.66
N ALA A 350 20.56 16.21 45.88
CA ALA A 350 21.64 16.46 46.82
C ALA A 350 21.86 15.31 47.82
N SER A 351 20.96 14.32 47.91
CA SER A 351 21.11 13.17 48.80
C SER A 351 22.42 12.44 48.52
N ILE A 352 23.18 12.16 49.57
CA ILE A 352 24.49 11.54 49.50
C ILE A 352 24.38 10.03 49.69
N ILE A 353 24.92 9.27 48.76
CA ILE A 353 25.07 7.83 48.86
C ILE A 353 26.56 7.49 48.72
N VAL A 354 27.03 6.55 49.53
CA VAL A 354 28.44 6.14 49.47
C VAL A 354 28.65 5.15 48.33
N ASP A 355 29.43 5.56 47.34
CA ASP A 355 29.93 4.68 46.27
C ASP A 355 31.12 3.88 46.77
N ALA A 356 30.84 2.70 47.31
CA ALA A 356 31.82 1.78 47.88
C ALA A 356 31.39 0.33 47.57
N PRO A 357 32.32 -0.63 47.61
CA PRO A 357 32.00 -2.04 47.40
C PRO A 357 30.84 -2.52 48.27
N ILE A 358 29.94 -3.28 47.67
CA ILE A 358 28.82 -3.92 48.34
C ILE A 358 28.67 -5.36 47.81
N VAL A 359 28.20 -6.25 48.70
CA VAL A 359 27.93 -7.64 48.35
C VAL A 359 26.49 -7.92 48.70
N PHE A 360 25.75 -8.43 47.75
CA PHE A 360 24.41 -8.98 47.96
C PHE A 360 24.53 -10.50 48.03
N GLU A 361 23.93 -11.12 49.04
CA GLU A 361 23.92 -12.56 49.22
C GLU A 361 22.48 -13.06 49.28
N TRP A 362 22.17 -14.11 48.48
CA TRP A 362 20.91 -14.82 48.54
C TRP A 362 21.14 -16.31 48.28
N GLY A 363 20.92 -17.12 49.31
CA GLY A 363 21.34 -18.51 49.34
C GLY A 363 22.85 -18.63 49.14
N ASP A 364 23.28 -19.53 48.29
CA ASP A 364 24.72 -19.76 48.01
C ASP A 364 25.29 -18.77 46.97
N LYS A 365 24.49 -17.82 46.49
CA LYS A 365 24.93 -16.86 45.44
C LYS A 365 25.36 -15.55 46.06
N LYS A 366 26.51 -15.05 45.59
CA LYS A 366 27.01 -13.72 45.97
C LYS A 366 27.13 -12.85 44.74
N TRP A 367 26.56 -11.65 44.76
CA TRP A 367 26.66 -10.67 43.69
C TRP A 367 27.41 -9.42 44.17
N LYS A 368 28.46 -9.05 43.44
CA LYS A 368 29.30 -7.88 43.73
C LYS A 368 29.23 -6.91 42.57
N PRO A 369 28.28 -5.96 42.57
CA PRO A 369 28.20 -4.97 41.51
C PRO A 369 29.47 -4.11 41.45
N LYS A 370 29.89 -3.75 40.22
CA LYS A 370 31.09 -2.91 39.98
C LYS A 370 30.73 -1.72 39.11
N ASN A 371 31.43 -0.61 39.35
CA ASN A 371 31.42 0.49 38.39
C ASN A 371 32.20 0.11 37.12
N PHE A 372 31.92 0.76 35.99
CA PHE A 372 32.51 0.45 34.70
C PHE A 372 34.05 0.54 34.75
N GLU A 373 34.61 1.59 35.40
CA GLU A 373 36.02 1.79 35.56
C GLU A 373 36.66 0.96 36.69
N GLY A 374 35.86 0.19 37.43
CA GLY A 374 36.38 -0.57 38.58
C GLY A 374 36.74 0.26 39.82
N LYS A 375 36.57 1.59 39.77
CA LYS A 375 36.89 2.54 40.85
C LYS A 375 35.65 2.95 41.60
N PHE A 376 35.84 3.38 42.88
CA PHE A 376 34.79 3.89 43.74
C PHE A 376 35.08 5.34 44.12
N SER A 377 34.05 6.16 44.21
CA SER A 377 34.15 7.60 44.43
C SER A 377 33.89 8.02 45.87
N GLY A 378 33.51 7.09 46.78
CA GLY A 378 33.12 7.42 48.14
C GLY A 378 31.78 8.16 48.20
N PRO A 379 31.60 9.07 49.18
CA PRO A 379 30.35 9.87 49.30
C PRO A 379 30.11 10.68 48.03
N THR A 380 28.96 10.49 47.39
CA THR A 380 28.58 11.20 46.15
C THR A 380 27.09 11.54 46.13
N THR A 381 26.73 12.65 45.55
CA THR A 381 25.34 13.05 45.42
C THR A 381 24.61 12.22 44.35
N LEU A 382 23.29 12.06 44.47
CA LEU A 382 22.48 11.39 43.45
C LEU A 382 22.64 12.04 42.08
N ARG A 383 22.68 13.37 42.01
CA ARG A 383 22.94 14.11 40.76
C ARG A 383 24.25 13.66 40.11
N ASN A 384 25.35 13.69 40.89
CA ASN A 384 26.66 13.30 40.36
C ASN A 384 26.72 11.83 39.98
N ALA A 385 26.06 10.96 40.74
CA ALA A 385 26.00 9.52 40.46
C ALA A 385 25.25 9.23 39.16
N LEU A 386 24.14 9.91 38.88
CA LEU A 386 23.41 9.79 37.62
C LEU A 386 24.24 10.37 36.44
N THR A 387 24.80 11.57 36.59
CA THR A 387 25.60 12.23 35.57
C THR A 387 26.81 11.39 35.13
N ARG A 388 27.48 10.75 36.08
CA ARG A 388 28.63 9.87 35.84
C ARG A 388 28.24 8.40 35.62
N SER A 389 26.95 8.11 35.62
CA SER A 389 26.43 6.75 35.41
C SER A 389 27.02 5.70 36.37
N ILE A 390 27.15 6.04 37.64
CA ILE A 390 27.73 5.16 38.66
C ILE A 390 26.79 3.98 38.93
N ASN A 391 27.30 2.76 38.77
CA ASN A 391 26.47 1.55 38.87
C ASN A 391 26.15 1.21 40.35
N VAL A 392 27.13 1.26 41.24
CA VAL A 392 26.98 0.83 42.61
C VAL A 392 26.00 1.70 43.35
N VAL A 393 26.00 3.02 43.14
CA VAL A 393 24.99 3.92 43.72
C VAL A 393 23.61 3.59 43.19
N THR A 394 23.48 3.35 41.89
CA THR A 394 22.20 2.98 41.28
C THR A 394 21.62 1.70 41.90
N VAL A 395 22.47 0.68 42.12
CA VAL A 395 22.03 -0.57 42.75
C VAL A 395 21.62 -0.36 44.23
N LYS A 396 22.27 0.57 44.94
CA LYS A 396 21.94 0.87 46.32
C LYS A 396 20.61 1.60 46.51
N ILE A 397 20.16 2.36 45.52
CA ILE A 397 18.87 3.11 45.58
C ILE A 397 17.74 2.37 44.92
N ALA A 398 17.99 1.29 44.17
CA ALA A 398 16.98 0.44 43.56
C ALA A 398 16.34 -0.51 44.58
#